data_7422357bf793120876813fc7fde9103f
#
_entry.id   7422357bf793120876813fc7fde9103f
#
_cell.length_a   1.000
_cell.length_b   1.000
_cell.length_c   1.000
_cell.angle_alpha   90.00
_cell.angle_beta   90.00
_cell.angle_gamma   90.00
#
_symmetry.space_group_name_H-M   'P 1'
#
loop_
_entity.id
_entity.type
_entity.pdbx_description
1 polymer ?
#
loop_
_entity_poly.entity_id
_entity_poly.type
_entity_poly.pdbx_seq_one_letter_code
_entity_poly.pdbx_strand_id
1 'polypeptide(L)'
;MEPVEYQVILTAQAGQLFAEMKDRREQQLLLARLEKLKHEPEKQGKALSEELTGYRSIRAVGQRYRIIYQIVEDKVLVVVVGIGRRKEGDKRDVYTVTMRLLVDMMLESESDDE
;
A
#
# COMPACT_ATOMS: atom_id res chain seq x y z
N MET A 1 7.17 17.23 23.26
CA MET A 1 6.34 17.15 22.04
C MET A 1 5.97 15.69 21.80
N GLU A 2 4.69 15.40 21.76
CA GLU A 2 4.26 14.04 21.54
C GLU A 2 4.37 13.65 20.07
N PRO A 3 4.80 12.41 19.79
CA PRO A 3 4.87 11.95 18.40
C PRO A 3 3.48 11.88 17.78
N VAL A 4 3.42 12.24 16.50
CA VAL A 4 2.18 12.19 15.74
C VAL A 4 1.91 10.75 15.33
N GLU A 5 0.71 10.27 15.58
CA GLU A 5 0.29 8.95 15.16
C GLU A 5 -0.64 9.07 13.96
N TYR A 6 -0.29 8.41 12.88
CA TYR A 6 -1.09 8.39 11.66
C TYR A 6 -2.16 7.32 11.75
N GLN A 7 -3.28 7.59 11.10
CA GLN A 7 -4.29 6.56 10.89
C GLN A 7 -3.93 5.81 9.60
N VAL A 8 -4.00 4.49 9.64
CA VAL A 8 -3.70 3.65 8.48
C VAL A 8 -5.01 3.07 7.96
N ILE A 9 -5.32 3.35 6.72
CA ILE A 9 -6.51 2.79 6.06
C ILE A 9 -6.09 2.08 4.78
N LEU A 10 -6.87 1.07 4.41
CA LEU A 10 -6.66 0.34 3.18
C LEU A 10 -7.76 0.71 2.19
N THR A 11 -7.40 0.87 0.91
CA THR A 11 -8.41 0.98 -0.13
C THR A 11 -9.20 -0.33 -0.18
N ALA A 12 -10.39 -0.29 -0.78
CA ALA A 12 -11.21 -1.49 -0.91
C ALA A 12 -10.43 -2.63 -1.58
N GLN A 13 -9.66 -2.30 -2.62
CA GLN A 13 -8.87 -3.27 -3.36
C GLN A 13 -7.75 -3.86 -2.50
N ALA A 14 -7.02 -3.02 -1.76
CA ALA A 14 -5.96 -3.49 -0.88
C ALA A 14 -6.54 -4.33 0.27
N GLY A 15 -7.67 -3.93 0.81
CA GLY A 15 -8.36 -4.68 1.85
C GLY A 15 -8.79 -6.06 1.37
N GLN A 16 -9.27 -6.13 0.13
CA GLN A 16 -9.66 -7.41 -0.46
C GLN A 16 -8.46 -8.33 -0.65
N LEU A 17 -7.35 -7.78 -1.16
CA LEU A 17 -6.12 -8.55 -1.33
C LEU A 17 -5.64 -9.11 -0.01
N PHE A 18 -5.71 -8.30 1.04
CA PHE A 18 -5.33 -8.73 2.38
C PHE A 18 -6.27 -9.85 2.89
N ALA A 19 -7.58 -9.67 2.72
CA ALA A 19 -8.58 -10.63 3.20
C ALA A 19 -8.50 -11.97 2.47
N GLU A 20 -8.05 -11.97 1.22
CA GLU A 20 -7.94 -13.19 0.41
C GLU A 20 -6.67 -13.99 0.67
N MET A 21 -5.77 -13.48 1.49
CA MET A 21 -4.55 -14.21 1.83
C MET A 21 -4.91 -15.50 2.57
N LYS A 22 -4.38 -16.60 2.08
CA LYS A 22 -4.69 -17.93 2.64
C LYS A 22 -3.81 -18.28 3.83
N ASP A 23 -2.58 -17.79 3.85
CA ASP A 23 -1.66 -18.09 4.93
C ASP A 23 -1.89 -17.11 6.08
N ARG A 24 -2.41 -17.65 7.18
CA ARG A 24 -2.74 -16.85 8.36
C ARG A 24 -1.52 -16.20 9.00
N ARG A 25 -0.40 -16.91 8.99
CA ARG A 25 0.83 -16.37 9.56
C ARG A 25 1.34 -15.18 8.79
N GLU A 26 1.33 -15.28 7.46
CA GLU A 26 1.73 -14.16 6.60
C GLU A 26 0.79 -12.98 6.77
N GLN A 27 -0.50 -13.26 6.89
CA GLN A 27 -1.50 -12.22 7.11
C GLN A 27 -1.24 -11.46 8.42
N GLN A 28 -0.91 -12.19 9.49
CA GLN A 28 -0.59 -11.58 10.77
C GLN A 28 0.70 -10.75 10.71
N LEU A 29 1.70 -11.23 9.98
CA LEU A 29 2.94 -10.49 9.80
C LEU A 29 2.71 -9.19 9.01
N LEU A 30 1.84 -9.25 8.00
CA LEU A 30 1.45 -8.04 7.27
C LEU A 30 0.71 -7.06 8.16
N LEU A 31 -0.20 -7.55 8.99
CA LEU A 31 -0.94 -6.70 9.90
C LEU A 31 -0.01 -5.97 10.86
N ALA A 32 0.97 -6.69 11.41
CA ALA A 32 1.97 -6.08 12.29
C ALA A 32 2.76 -5.00 11.56
N ARG A 33 3.08 -5.23 10.28
CA ARG A 33 3.83 -4.26 9.49
C ARG A 33 2.99 -3.02 9.20
N LEU A 34 1.68 -3.22 8.94
CA LEU A 34 0.75 -2.11 8.75
C LEU A 34 0.65 -1.25 10.01
N GLU A 35 0.63 -1.87 11.18
CA GLU A 35 0.57 -1.15 12.44
C GLU A 35 1.78 -0.23 12.62
N LYS A 36 2.94 -0.65 12.17
CA LYS A 36 4.15 0.17 12.26
C LYS A 36 4.09 1.42 11.40
N LEU A 37 3.25 1.44 10.36
CA LEU A 37 3.10 2.61 9.51
C LEU A 37 2.42 3.78 10.23
N LYS A 38 1.85 3.56 11.39
CA LYS A 38 1.26 4.62 12.19
C LYS A 38 2.29 5.61 12.72
N HIS A 39 3.55 5.19 12.76
CA HIS A 39 4.63 6.00 13.34
C HIS A 39 5.69 6.31 12.29
N GLU A 40 5.86 7.59 12.00
CA GLU A 40 6.87 8.09 11.08
C GLU A 40 6.89 7.35 9.73
N PRO A 41 5.74 7.26 9.05
CA PRO A 41 5.68 6.51 7.77
C PRO A 41 6.60 7.09 6.70
N GLU A 42 6.92 8.38 6.78
CA GLU A 42 7.81 9.05 5.82
C GLU A 42 9.27 8.60 5.95
N LYS A 43 9.61 7.98 7.08
CA LYS A 43 10.96 7.48 7.33
C LYS A 43 11.09 5.98 7.05
N GLN A 44 9.99 5.33 6.66
CA GLN A 44 9.99 3.91 6.38
C GLN A 44 9.99 3.67 4.87
N GLY A 45 10.58 2.55 4.46
CA GLY A 45 10.59 2.15 3.07
C GLY A 45 11.29 3.14 2.17
N LYS A 46 10.85 3.20 0.92
CA LYS A 46 11.44 4.10 -0.07
C LYS A 46 10.35 4.72 -0.94
N ALA A 47 10.64 5.93 -1.41
CA ALA A 47 9.77 6.61 -2.38
C ALA A 47 9.88 5.93 -3.74
N LEU A 48 8.74 5.81 -4.42
CA LEU A 48 8.70 5.23 -5.75
C LEU A 48 8.77 6.33 -6.80
N SER A 49 9.00 5.93 -8.04
CA SER A 49 9.18 6.87 -9.14
C SER A 49 8.29 6.48 -10.33
N GLU A 50 8.40 7.26 -11.39
CA GLU A 50 7.66 7.05 -12.64
C GLU A 50 6.16 7.03 -12.40
N GLU A 51 5.46 5.98 -12.81
CA GLU A 51 4.01 5.90 -12.69
C GLU A 51 3.53 5.83 -11.23
N LEU A 52 4.42 5.48 -10.32
CA LEU A 52 4.09 5.38 -8.90
C LEU A 52 4.68 6.52 -8.07
N THR A 53 5.05 7.62 -8.71
CA THR A 53 5.52 8.82 -8.02
C THR A 53 4.46 9.29 -7.02
N GLY A 54 4.90 9.62 -5.81
CA GLY A 54 3.99 10.03 -4.74
C GLY A 54 3.62 8.90 -3.80
N TYR A 55 3.99 7.68 -4.15
CA TYR A 55 3.77 6.50 -3.31
C TYR A 55 5.07 6.00 -2.73
N ARG A 56 4.97 5.22 -1.67
CA ARG A 56 6.12 4.60 -1.01
C ARG A 56 5.89 3.11 -0.91
N SER A 57 6.98 2.36 -0.76
CA SER A 57 6.92 0.91 -0.64
C SER A 57 7.75 0.44 0.53
N ILE A 58 7.19 -0.47 1.33
CA ILE A 58 7.95 -1.14 2.39
C ILE A 58 7.91 -2.65 2.17
N ARG A 59 8.96 -3.31 2.64
CA ARG A 59 9.03 -4.77 2.59
C ARG A 59 8.28 -5.36 3.78
N ALA A 60 7.71 -6.53 3.56
CA ALA A 60 6.97 -7.25 4.59
C ALA A 60 7.14 -8.76 4.39
N VAL A 61 6.91 -9.52 5.44
CA VAL A 61 7.02 -10.99 5.43
C VAL A 61 8.38 -11.41 4.85
N GLY A 62 9.44 -11.08 5.57
CA GLY A 62 10.79 -11.21 5.05
C GLY A 62 10.99 -10.19 3.94
N GLN A 63 11.24 -10.64 2.74
CA GLN A 63 11.37 -9.73 1.60
C GLN A 63 10.43 -10.10 0.46
N ARG A 64 9.49 -10.98 0.73
CA ARG A 64 8.62 -11.51 -0.31
C ARG A 64 7.47 -10.59 -0.68
N TYR A 65 6.98 -9.81 0.29
CA TYR A 65 5.83 -8.94 0.08
C TYR A 65 6.24 -7.48 0.09
N ARG A 66 5.40 -6.66 -0.54
CA ARG A 66 5.51 -5.20 -0.49
C ARG A 66 4.16 -4.62 -0.11
N ILE A 67 4.19 -3.56 0.68
CA ILE A 67 3.03 -2.73 0.98
C ILE A 67 3.28 -1.39 0.31
N ILE A 68 2.37 -0.97 -0.57
CA ILE A 68 2.49 0.30 -1.29
C ILE A 68 1.48 1.26 -0.69
N TYR A 69 1.96 2.44 -0.30
CA TYR A 69 1.13 3.39 0.43
C TYR A 69 1.43 4.81 0.03
N GLN A 70 0.50 5.69 0.35
CA GLN A 70 0.61 7.13 0.16
C GLN A 70 0.39 7.81 1.50
N ILE A 71 1.15 8.88 1.77
CA ILE A 71 1.00 9.65 2.99
C ILE A 71 0.23 10.93 2.64
N VAL A 72 -0.87 11.16 3.35
CA VAL A 72 -1.66 12.38 3.24
C VAL A 72 -1.39 13.18 4.50
N GLU A 73 -0.38 14.05 4.44
CA GLU A 73 0.17 14.71 5.62
C GLU A 73 -0.82 15.64 6.33
N ASP A 74 -1.58 16.40 5.59
CA ASP A 74 -2.55 17.34 6.17
C ASP A 74 -3.69 16.64 6.90
N LYS A 75 -3.91 15.36 6.63
CA LYS A 75 -4.93 14.55 7.31
C LYS A 75 -4.34 13.54 8.26
N VAL A 76 -3.03 13.52 8.39
CA VAL A 76 -2.29 12.56 9.23
C VAL A 76 -2.76 11.14 8.93
N LEU A 77 -2.75 10.80 7.65
CA LEU A 77 -3.34 9.58 7.13
C LEU A 77 -2.37 8.84 6.23
N VAL A 78 -2.32 7.51 6.38
CA VAL A 78 -1.60 6.62 5.47
C VAL A 78 -2.64 5.81 4.73
N VAL A 79 -2.64 5.90 3.40
CA VAL A 79 -3.56 5.14 2.56
C VAL A 79 -2.77 4.01 1.89
N VAL A 80 -3.10 2.77 2.23
CA VAL A 80 -2.47 1.59 1.63
C VAL A 80 -3.24 1.25 0.37
N VAL A 81 -2.55 1.32 -0.77
CA VAL A 81 -3.17 1.09 -2.08
C VAL A 81 -2.81 -0.26 -2.69
N GLY A 82 -1.77 -0.92 -2.20
CA GLY A 82 -1.37 -2.21 -2.74
C GLY A 82 -0.69 -3.09 -1.71
N ILE A 83 -1.00 -4.37 -1.75
CA ILE A 83 -0.36 -5.40 -0.94
C ILE A 83 -0.19 -6.61 -1.84
N GLY A 84 1.01 -7.16 -1.90
CA GLY A 84 1.22 -8.35 -2.71
C GLY A 84 2.66 -8.78 -2.74
N ARG A 85 2.90 -9.89 -3.43
CA ARG A 85 4.24 -10.44 -3.56
C ARG A 85 5.04 -9.70 -4.60
N ARG A 86 6.32 -9.59 -4.34
CA ARG A 86 7.28 -9.09 -5.31
C ARG A 86 7.60 -10.22 -6.28
N LYS A 87 7.18 -10.07 -7.53
CA LYS A 87 7.40 -11.05 -8.60
C LYS A 87 7.96 -10.34 -9.80
N GLU A 88 9.21 -9.97 -9.72
CA GLU A 88 9.90 -9.15 -10.71
C GLU A 88 9.72 -9.72 -12.13
N GLY A 89 9.25 -8.88 -13.05
CA GLY A 89 9.02 -9.29 -14.44
C GLY A 89 7.70 -10.01 -14.69
N ASP A 90 6.93 -10.29 -13.64
CA ASP A 90 5.65 -10.99 -13.76
C ASP A 90 4.49 -9.98 -13.70
N LYS A 91 3.46 -10.23 -14.51
CA LYS A 91 2.27 -9.34 -14.52
C LYS A 91 1.50 -9.37 -13.21
N ARG A 92 1.76 -10.35 -12.34
CA ARG A 92 1.14 -10.45 -11.01
C ARG A 92 1.99 -9.81 -9.93
N ASP A 93 3.11 -9.19 -10.30
CA ASP A 93 3.96 -8.46 -9.35
C ASP A 93 3.16 -7.33 -8.69
N VAL A 94 3.42 -7.11 -7.42
CA VAL A 94 2.69 -6.13 -6.61
C VAL A 94 2.70 -4.73 -7.24
N TYR A 95 3.82 -4.30 -7.81
CA TYR A 95 3.88 -2.97 -8.44
C TYR A 95 3.02 -2.89 -9.69
N THR A 96 3.03 -3.95 -10.50
CA THR A 96 2.22 -4.01 -11.72
C THR A 96 0.73 -4.02 -11.40
N VAL A 97 0.34 -4.85 -10.45
CA VAL A 97 -1.07 -4.94 -10.02
C VAL A 97 -1.53 -3.62 -9.42
N THR A 98 -0.72 -3.02 -8.55
CA THR A 98 -1.07 -1.76 -7.91
C THR A 98 -1.24 -0.64 -8.94
N MET A 99 -0.31 -0.56 -9.89
CA MET A 99 -0.40 0.45 -10.95
C MET A 99 -1.69 0.31 -11.75
N ARG A 100 -2.07 -0.92 -12.08
CA ARG A 100 -3.30 -1.20 -12.80
C ARG A 100 -4.53 -0.79 -12.00
N LEU A 101 -4.54 -1.11 -10.70
CA LEU A 101 -5.65 -0.72 -9.83
C LEU A 101 -5.80 0.79 -9.73
N LEU A 102 -4.69 1.51 -9.67
CA LEU A 102 -4.72 2.97 -9.59
C LEU A 102 -5.25 3.58 -10.89
N VAL A 103 -4.86 3.03 -12.04
CA VAL A 103 -5.38 3.48 -13.33
C VAL A 103 -6.89 3.25 -13.40
N ASP A 104 -7.34 2.07 -12.98
CA ASP A 104 -8.78 1.75 -12.97
C ASP A 104 -9.56 2.72 -12.08
N MET A 105 -9.01 3.06 -10.93
CA MET A 105 -9.64 4.01 -10.02
C MET A 105 -9.75 5.40 -10.65
N MET A 106 -8.73 5.83 -11.38
CA MET A 106 -8.76 7.11 -12.08
C MET A 106 -9.81 7.12 -13.19
N LEU A 107 -9.93 6.04 -13.93
CA LEU A 107 -10.92 5.93 -15.00
C LEU A 107 -12.34 5.95 -14.45
N GLU A 108 -12.58 5.29 -13.32
CA GLU A 108 -13.89 5.32 -12.65
C GLU A 108 -14.22 6.73 -12.19
N SER A 109 -13.25 7.45 -11.63
CA SER A 109 -13.44 8.82 -11.18
C SER A 109 -13.81 9.73 -12.36
N GLU A 110 -13.19 9.55 -13.51
CA GLU A 110 -13.50 10.34 -14.71
C GLU A 110 -14.90 10.05 -15.25
N SER A 111 -15.34 8.79 -15.22
CA SER A 111 -16.66 8.45 -15.72
C SER A 111 -17.77 8.96 -14.80
N ASP A 112 -17.49 9.21 -13.54
CA ASP A 112 -18.46 9.77 -12.59
C ASP A 112 -18.63 11.29 -12.74
N ASP A 113 -17.80 11.92 -13.54
CA ASP A 113 -17.71 13.37 -13.66
C ASP A 113 -18.63 13.97 -14.73
N GLU A 114 -19.61 13.25 -15.18
CA GLU A 114 -20.59 13.76 -16.15
C GLU A 114 -21.79 14.42 -15.54
#